data_f7e6e31ab4e0fb33d247cec4701e2352
#
_entry.id   f7e6e31ab4e0fb33d247cec4701e2352
#
_cell.length_a   1.000
_cell.length_b   1.000
_cell.length_c   1.000
_cell.angle_alpha   90.00
_cell.angle_beta   90.00
_cell.angle_gamma   90.00
#
_symmetry.space_group_name_H-M   'P 1'
#
loop_
_entity.id
_entity.type
_entity.pdbx_description
1 polymer ?
#
loop_
_entity_poly.entity_id
_entity_poly.type
_entity_poly.pdbx_seq_one_letter_code
_entity_poly.pdbx_strand_id
1 'polypeptide(L)'
;MRIISGACKGRVLQTVTGPGYRPAMGKVRESLFSMLEARGVVWGAVRFLDVFAGSGSLGFEALSRGAVYADFIEKDRKAAQCLRKNAESLGLADRCTIHEEDALRVTARRPSEPYQIICVDPPYGADLFKPTLKNLMRGGWMADDGFLIAEVEKSLTINPDAQYDLRLEAERVYGNTRILVWVKNV
;
A
#
# COMPACT_ATOMS: atom_id res chain seq x y z
N MET A 1 1.08 2.43 16.81
CA MET A 1 2.01 1.65 15.96
C MET A 1 3.29 2.46 15.77
N ARG A 2 4.45 1.86 15.40
CA ARG A 2 5.72 2.61 15.23
C ARG A 2 6.29 2.39 13.83
N ILE A 3 6.98 3.41 13.33
CA ILE A 3 7.84 3.32 12.14
C ILE A 3 9.06 2.45 12.47
N ILE A 4 9.41 1.54 11.57
CA ILE A 4 10.42 0.50 11.81
C ILE A 4 11.81 0.99 11.40
N SER A 5 11.92 1.70 10.26
CA SER A 5 13.20 2.09 9.68
C SER A 5 13.16 3.48 9.05
N GLY A 6 14.32 3.99 8.63
CA GLY A 6 14.44 5.26 7.93
C GLY A 6 14.48 6.50 8.83
N ALA A 7 14.26 7.66 8.24
CA ALA A 7 14.39 8.98 8.89
C ALA A 7 13.44 9.18 10.09
N CYS A 8 12.28 8.51 10.07
CA CYS A 8 11.28 8.58 11.13
C CYS A 8 11.28 7.36 12.05
N LYS A 9 12.34 6.53 12.05
CA LYS A 9 12.43 5.30 12.87
C LYS A 9 12.06 5.56 14.34
N GLY A 10 11.20 4.69 14.89
CA GLY A 10 10.74 4.76 16.28
C GLY A 10 9.60 5.75 16.55
N ARG A 11 9.28 6.66 15.61
CA ARG A 11 8.16 7.58 15.74
C ARG A 11 6.85 6.80 15.81
N VAL A 12 5.93 7.29 16.62
CA VAL A 12 4.62 6.64 16.86
C VAL A 12 3.60 7.18 15.86
N LEU A 13 2.94 6.27 15.16
CA LEU A 13 1.76 6.58 14.35
C LEU A 13 0.51 6.47 15.21
N GLN A 14 -0.36 7.47 15.12
CA GLN A 14 -1.73 7.35 15.58
C GLN A 14 -2.44 6.29 14.74
N THR A 15 -3.34 5.52 15.37
CA THR A 15 -4.09 4.46 14.69
C THR A 15 -5.57 4.66 14.94
N VAL A 16 -6.36 4.34 13.93
CA VAL A 16 -7.81 4.24 14.09
C VAL A 16 -8.12 2.86 14.65
N THR A 17 -8.99 2.82 15.64
CA THR A 17 -9.51 1.57 16.22
C THR A 17 -10.96 1.39 15.79
N GLY A 18 -11.30 0.19 15.36
CA GLY A 18 -12.69 -0.12 14.94
C GLY A 18 -12.77 -1.44 14.18
N PRO A 19 -13.99 -1.92 13.88
CA PRO A 19 -14.18 -3.08 13.03
C PRO A 19 -13.54 -2.83 11.65
N GLY A 20 -12.72 -3.77 11.16
CA GLY A 20 -12.04 -3.68 9.87
C GLY A 20 -10.64 -3.07 9.92
N TYR A 21 -10.22 -2.42 10.99
CA TYR A 21 -8.85 -1.92 11.14
C TYR A 21 -7.97 -2.96 11.85
N ARG A 22 -7.13 -3.64 11.08
CA ARG A 22 -6.09 -4.53 11.61
C ARG A 22 -4.74 -3.91 11.29
N PRO A 23 -3.99 -3.41 12.29
CA PRO A 23 -2.61 -3.01 12.04
C PRO A 23 -1.85 -4.23 11.54
N ALA A 24 -1.23 -4.13 10.36
CA ALA A 24 -0.27 -5.15 9.93
C ALA A 24 0.72 -5.40 11.07
N MET A 25 0.87 -6.66 11.50
CA MET A 25 1.79 -6.97 12.59
C MET A 25 3.18 -6.46 12.22
N GLY A 26 3.86 -5.79 13.15
CA GLY A 26 5.15 -5.13 12.89
C GLY A 26 6.15 -6.04 12.17
N LYS A 27 6.21 -7.32 12.55
CA LYS A 27 7.06 -8.34 11.89
C LYS A 27 6.70 -8.60 10.43
N VAL A 28 5.41 -8.55 10.08
CA VAL A 28 4.95 -8.76 8.70
C VAL A 28 5.39 -7.58 7.83
N ARG A 29 5.18 -6.35 8.32
CA ARG A 29 5.61 -5.14 7.64
C ARG A 29 7.13 -5.08 7.49
N GLU A 30 7.88 -5.40 8.53
CA GLU A 30 9.35 -5.49 8.47
C GLU A 30 9.81 -6.49 7.41
N SER A 31 9.25 -7.70 7.40
CA SER A 31 9.57 -8.72 6.40
C SER A 31 9.25 -8.27 4.98
N LEU A 32 8.12 -7.59 4.78
CA LEU A 32 7.73 -7.06 3.49
C LEU A 32 8.73 -6.03 2.96
N PHE A 33 9.08 -5.03 3.78
CA PHE A 33 10.03 -4.00 3.36
C PHE A 33 11.45 -4.55 3.15
N SER A 34 11.91 -5.47 3.99
CA SER A 34 13.20 -6.15 3.80
C SER A 34 13.24 -6.98 2.51
N MET A 35 12.11 -7.60 2.14
CA MET A 35 12.01 -8.34 0.89
C MET A 35 12.08 -7.39 -0.33
N LEU A 36 11.44 -6.23 -0.29
CA LEU A 36 11.54 -5.23 -1.35
C LEU A 36 12.97 -4.72 -1.53
N GLU A 37 13.67 -4.43 -0.42
CA GLU A 37 15.08 -4.01 -0.43
C GLU A 37 15.99 -5.09 -1.00
N ALA A 38 15.79 -6.35 -0.62
CA ALA A 38 16.53 -7.49 -1.17
C ALA A 38 16.31 -7.69 -2.67
N ARG A 39 15.22 -7.15 -3.23
CA ARG A 39 14.91 -7.14 -4.67
C ARG A 39 15.39 -5.89 -5.40
N GLY A 40 16.20 -5.07 -4.75
CA GLY A 40 16.84 -3.91 -5.37
C GLY A 40 15.98 -2.64 -5.38
N VAL A 41 14.92 -2.55 -4.59
CA VAL A 41 14.15 -1.31 -4.47
C VAL A 41 15.03 -0.18 -3.95
N VAL A 42 15.18 0.86 -4.76
CA VAL A 42 15.89 2.10 -4.42
C VAL A 42 14.86 3.14 -3.99
N TRP A 43 14.69 3.34 -2.70
CA TRP A 43 13.62 4.19 -2.14
C TRP A 43 13.60 5.61 -2.70
N GLY A 44 14.76 6.21 -2.99
CA GLY A 44 14.86 7.55 -3.58
C GLY A 44 14.27 7.69 -5.00
N ALA A 45 13.81 6.60 -5.61
CA ALA A 45 13.12 6.60 -6.90
C ALA A 45 11.67 6.09 -6.79
N VAL A 46 11.17 5.83 -5.57
CA VAL A 46 9.85 5.22 -5.36
C VAL A 46 8.77 6.26 -5.15
N ARG A 47 7.74 6.23 -5.99
CA ARG A 47 6.39 6.72 -5.68
C ARG A 47 5.57 5.54 -5.15
N PHE A 48 4.92 5.74 -4.02
CA PHE A 48 4.18 4.71 -3.29
C PHE A 48 2.69 5.01 -3.30
N LEU A 49 1.85 4.02 -3.60
CA LEU A 49 0.40 4.14 -3.49
C LEU A 49 -0.12 3.18 -2.42
N ASP A 50 -0.78 3.72 -1.42
CA ASP A 50 -1.41 2.98 -0.32
C ASP A 50 -2.93 3.02 -0.50
N VAL A 51 -3.49 1.94 -1.04
CA VAL A 51 -4.93 1.83 -1.32
C VAL A 51 -5.62 1.13 -0.15
N PHE A 52 -6.64 1.76 0.40
CA PHE A 52 -7.28 1.43 1.67
C PHE A 52 -6.35 1.67 2.86
N ALA A 53 -5.75 2.85 2.90
CA ALA A 53 -4.56 3.16 3.70
C ALA A 53 -4.76 3.10 5.22
N GLY A 54 -6.00 3.24 5.73
CA GLY A 54 -6.28 3.25 7.16
C GLY A 54 -5.47 4.32 7.89
N SER A 55 -4.54 3.92 8.74
CA SER A 55 -3.62 4.83 9.45
C SER A 55 -2.33 5.13 8.70
N GLY A 56 -2.13 4.59 7.50
CA GLY A 56 -1.00 4.86 6.62
C GLY A 56 0.30 4.13 6.98
N SER A 57 0.18 2.98 7.61
CA SER A 57 1.37 2.30 8.15
C SER A 57 2.39 1.87 7.11
N LEU A 58 1.95 1.53 5.91
CA LEU A 58 2.82 1.13 4.81
C LEU A 58 3.39 2.34 4.08
N GLY A 59 2.55 3.30 3.72
CA GLY A 59 3.00 4.50 3.02
C GLY A 59 3.95 5.36 3.86
N PHE A 60 3.69 5.55 5.17
CA PHE A 60 4.63 6.29 6.04
C PHE A 60 5.92 5.53 6.31
N GLU A 61 5.91 4.20 6.35
CA GLU A 61 7.13 3.41 6.40
C GLU A 61 7.96 3.61 5.12
N ALA A 62 7.32 3.58 3.93
CA ALA A 62 7.98 3.84 2.65
C ALA A 62 8.61 5.24 2.61
N LEU A 63 7.86 6.29 3.00
CA LEU A 63 8.37 7.66 3.08
C LEU A 63 9.53 7.80 4.05
N SER A 64 9.46 7.12 5.20
CA SER A 64 10.54 7.09 6.19
C SER A 64 11.82 6.47 5.65
N ARG A 65 11.71 5.43 4.82
CA ARG A 65 12.84 4.76 4.15
C ARG A 65 13.40 5.56 2.98
N GLY A 66 12.70 6.61 2.55
CA GLY A 66 13.19 7.52 1.53
C GLY A 66 12.37 7.59 0.25
N ALA A 67 11.19 6.93 0.17
CA ALA A 67 10.29 7.07 -0.98
C ALA A 67 10.03 8.55 -1.26
N VAL A 68 10.07 8.95 -2.53
CA VAL A 68 9.99 10.38 -2.91
C VAL A 68 8.61 10.95 -2.63
N TYR A 69 7.58 10.12 -2.80
CA TYR A 69 6.19 10.55 -2.61
C TYR A 69 5.30 9.37 -2.25
N ALA A 70 4.22 9.62 -1.51
CA ALA A 70 3.18 8.63 -1.25
C ALA A 70 1.79 9.22 -1.43
N ASP A 71 0.92 8.49 -2.13
CA ASP A 71 -0.50 8.76 -2.17
C ASP A 71 -1.24 7.75 -1.28
N PHE A 72 -2.17 8.26 -0.47
CA PHE A 72 -3.03 7.47 0.40
C PHE A 72 -4.46 7.60 -0.07
N ILE A 73 -5.15 6.48 -0.28
CA ILE A 73 -6.57 6.45 -0.61
C ILE A 73 -7.33 5.85 0.57
N GLU A 74 -8.19 6.64 1.18
CA GLU A 74 -8.97 6.23 2.35
C GLU A 74 -10.31 6.94 2.36
N LYS A 75 -11.43 6.18 2.37
CA LYS A 75 -12.78 6.76 2.33
C LYS A 75 -13.31 7.15 3.71
N ASP A 76 -12.81 6.51 4.78
CA ASP A 76 -13.27 6.83 6.13
C ASP A 76 -12.67 8.16 6.60
N ARG A 77 -13.54 9.10 6.93
CA ARG A 77 -13.14 10.45 7.34
C ARG A 77 -12.24 10.46 8.57
N LYS A 78 -12.47 9.55 9.54
CA LYS A 78 -11.66 9.49 10.77
C LYS A 78 -10.26 8.98 10.46
N ALA A 79 -10.17 7.99 9.58
CA ALA A 79 -8.89 7.45 9.13
C ALA A 79 -8.14 8.48 8.26
N ALA A 80 -8.80 9.20 7.38
CA ALA A 80 -8.19 10.29 6.61
C ALA A 80 -7.68 11.43 7.50
N GLN A 81 -8.40 11.79 8.57
CA GLN A 81 -7.91 12.73 9.58
C GLN A 81 -6.70 12.19 10.35
N CYS A 82 -6.69 10.88 10.66
CA CYS A 82 -5.56 10.23 11.30
C CYS A 82 -4.31 10.27 10.39
N LEU A 83 -4.48 10.02 9.08
CA LEU A 83 -3.42 10.14 8.07
C LEU A 83 -2.82 11.56 8.06
N ARG A 84 -3.65 12.61 8.02
CA ARG A 84 -3.18 14.01 8.04
C ARG A 84 -2.36 14.31 9.29
N LYS A 85 -2.86 13.93 10.47
CA LYS A 85 -2.14 14.11 11.73
C LYS A 85 -0.81 13.34 11.76
N ASN A 86 -0.77 12.14 11.21
CA ASN A 86 0.46 11.36 11.09
C ASN A 86 1.45 12.05 10.14
N ALA A 87 1.00 12.52 8.98
CA ALA A 87 1.84 13.26 8.02
C ALA A 87 2.47 14.50 8.66
N GLU A 88 1.65 15.32 9.33
CA GLU A 88 2.12 16.52 10.05
C GLU A 88 3.10 16.17 11.17
N SER A 89 2.75 15.21 12.03
CA SER A 89 3.60 14.82 13.17
C SER A 89 4.94 14.25 12.74
N LEU A 90 5.01 13.60 11.58
CA LEU A 90 6.25 13.06 11.01
C LEU A 90 7.06 14.10 10.21
N GLY A 91 6.47 15.27 9.89
CA GLY A 91 7.07 16.26 8.99
C GLY A 91 7.09 15.79 7.53
N LEU A 92 6.08 15.02 7.10
CA LEU A 92 6.00 14.41 5.76
C LEU A 92 4.80 14.94 4.94
N ALA A 93 4.12 15.98 5.42
CA ALA A 93 2.91 16.52 4.78
C ALA A 93 3.15 16.95 3.32
N ASP A 94 4.31 17.54 3.02
CA ASP A 94 4.69 17.99 1.67
C ASP A 94 5.10 16.85 0.74
N ARG A 95 5.21 15.62 1.27
CA ARG A 95 5.63 14.42 0.53
C ARG A 95 4.51 13.41 0.37
N CYS A 96 3.27 13.81 0.61
CA CYS A 96 2.14 12.90 0.42
C CYS A 96 0.84 13.63 0.06
N THR A 97 -0.04 12.93 -0.64
CA THR A 97 -1.44 13.33 -0.85
C THR A 97 -2.37 12.32 -0.18
N ILE A 98 -3.44 12.83 0.44
CA ILE A 98 -4.47 12.00 1.07
C ILE A 98 -5.77 12.22 0.32
N HIS A 99 -6.21 11.21 -0.41
CA HIS A 99 -7.49 11.17 -1.11
C HIS A 99 -8.57 10.62 -0.16
N GLU A 100 -9.38 11.52 0.42
CA GLU A 100 -10.56 11.14 1.22
C GLU A 100 -11.72 10.76 0.29
N GLU A 101 -11.55 9.66 -0.45
CA GLU A 101 -12.45 9.19 -1.48
C GLU A 101 -12.51 7.66 -1.52
N ASP A 102 -13.57 7.15 -2.19
CA ASP A 102 -13.68 5.71 -2.47
C ASP A 102 -12.60 5.24 -3.44
N ALA A 103 -11.96 4.11 -3.10
CA ALA A 103 -10.84 3.57 -3.86
C ALA A 103 -11.20 3.26 -5.32
N LEU A 104 -12.40 2.76 -5.59
CA LEU A 104 -12.82 2.45 -6.96
C LEU A 104 -13.03 3.72 -7.79
N ARG A 105 -13.44 4.83 -7.16
CA ARG A 105 -13.57 6.12 -7.84
C ARG A 105 -12.21 6.73 -8.18
N VAL A 106 -11.27 6.69 -7.24
CA VAL A 106 -9.93 7.22 -7.48
C VAL A 106 -9.22 6.39 -8.53
N THR A 107 -9.20 5.06 -8.38
CA THR A 107 -8.48 4.16 -9.29
C THR A 107 -9.11 4.05 -10.68
N ALA A 108 -10.37 4.46 -10.87
CA ALA A 108 -10.98 4.59 -12.19
C ALA A 108 -10.42 5.75 -13.03
N ARG A 109 -9.70 6.68 -12.41
CA ARG A 109 -9.00 7.78 -13.09
C ARG A 109 -7.62 7.30 -13.56
N ARG A 110 -6.92 8.14 -14.30
CA ARG A 110 -5.50 7.93 -14.60
C ARG A 110 -4.65 8.70 -13.59
N PRO A 111 -3.53 8.13 -13.11
CA PRO A 111 -2.59 8.88 -12.29
C PRO A 111 -1.84 9.89 -13.16
N SER A 112 -1.27 10.93 -12.53
CA SER A 112 -0.34 11.86 -13.21
C SER A 112 0.95 11.16 -13.61
N GLU A 113 1.40 10.23 -12.77
CA GLU A 113 2.60 9.40 -12.97
C GLU A 113 2.35 8.02 -12.35
N PRO A 114 2.92 6.94 -12.93
CA PRO A 114 2.79 5.61 -12.37
C PRO A 114 3.58 5.44 -11.06
N TYR A 115 3.19 4.42 -10.27
CA TYR A 115 3.79 4.11 -8.98
C TYR A 115 4.70 2.89 -9.07
N GLN A 116 5.88 2.97 -8.48
CA GLN A 116 6.82 1.86 -8.38
C GLN A 116 6.35 0.81 -7.36
N ILE A 117 5.59 1.22 -6.35
CA ILE A 117 5.01 0.28 -5.37
C ILE A 117 3.56 0.66 -5.11
N ILE A 118 2.67 -0.31 -5.25
CA ILE A 118 1.25 -0.19 -4.94
C ILE A 118 0.89 -1.22 -3.87
N CYS A 119 0.32 -0.77 -2.76
CA CYS A 119 -0.27 -1.64 -1.74
C CYS A 119 -1.80 -1.59 -1.82
N VAL A 120 -2.44 -2.76 -1.73
CA VAL A 120 -3.90 -2.92 -1.77
C VAL A 120 -4.32 -3.82 -0.62
N ASP A 121 -4.91 -3.23 0.43
CA ASP A 121 -5.37 -3.91 1.64
C ASP A 121 -6.86 -3.62 1.89
N PRO A 122 -7.77 -4.19 1.09
CA PRO A 122 -9.19 -3.90 1.20
C PRO A 122 -9.81 -4.55 2.44
N PRO A 123 -10.88 -3.97 3.01
CA PRO A 123 -11.61 -4.59 4.09
C PRO A 123 -12.16 -5.95 3.65
N TYR A 124 -12.05 -6.95 4.52
CA TYR A 124 -12.49 -8.32 4.26
C TYR A 124 -13.99 -8.40 3.98
N GLY A 125 -14.39 -9.33 3.10
CA GLY A 125 -15.79 -9.56 2.71
C GLY A 125 -16.40 -8.49 1.82
N ALA A 126 -15.65 -7.47 1.40
CA ALA A 126 -16.19 -6.37 0.60
C ALA A 126 -16.01 -6.54 -0.91
N ASP A 127 -15.39 -7.64 -1.37
CA ASP A 127 -15.12 -7.94 -2.80
C ASP A 127 -14.47 -6.80 -3.59
N LEU A 128 -13.69 -5.94 -2.91
CA LEU A 128 -13.09 -4.74 -3.49
C LEU A 128 -11.75 -4.99 -4.19
N PHE A 129 -11.06 -6.10 -3.89
CA PHE A 129 -9.73 -6.35 -4.45
C PHE A 129 -9.74 -6.45 -5.98
N LYS A 130 -10.57 -7.33 -6.54
CA LYS A 130 -10.61 -7.58 -7.99
C LYS A 130 -10.95 -6.34 -8.81
N PRO A 131 -12.01 -5.56 -8.50
CA PRO A 131 -12.30 -4.33 -9.23
C PRO A 131 -11.22 -3.26 -9.06
N THR A 132 -10.59 -3.14 -7.89
CA THR A 132 -9.47 -2.22 -7.67
C THR A 132 -8.28 -2.61 -8.54
N LEU A 133 -7.88 -3.89 -8.52
CA LEU A 133 -6.80 -4.40 -9.37
C LEU A 133 -7.06 -4.13 -10.86
N LYS A 134 -8.27 -4.41 -11.33
CA LYS A 134 -8.68 -4.13 -12.71
C LYS A 134 -8.49 -2.64 -13.07
N ASN A 135 -8.91 -1.74 -12.20
CA ASN A 135 -8.78 -0.30 -12.42
C ASN A 135 -7.31 0.12 -12.45
N LEU A 136 -6.50 -0.34 -11.48
CA LEU A 136 -5.07 -0.03 -11.40
C LEU A 136 -4.33 -0.46 -12.68
N MET A 137 -4.56 -1.68 -13.14
CA MET A 137 -3.89 -2.21 -14.33
C MET A 137 -4.32 -1.49 -15.62
N ARG A 138 -5.63 -1.28 -15.80
CA ARG A 138 -6.17 -0.59 -16.98
C ARG A 138 -5.87 0.90 -17.00
N GLY A 139 -5.78 1.52 -15.84
CA GLY A 139 -5.52 2.94 -15.67
C GLY A 139 -4.05 3.34 -15.84
N GLY A 140 -3.12 2.37 -15.93
CA GLY A 140 -1.69 2.65 -16.00
C GLY A 140 -1.12 3.18 -14.68
N TRP A 141 -1.65 2.70 -13.55
CA TRP A 141 -1.18 3.14 -12.23
C TRP A 141 0.17 2.54 -11.83
N MET A 142 0.51 1.38 -12.37
CA MET A 142 1.72 0.64 -12.02
C MET A 142 2.83 0.91 -13.03
N ALA A 143 3.99 1.29 -12.54
CA ALA A 143 5.20 1.43 -13.35
C ALA A 143 5.68 0.05 -13.86
N ASP A 144 6.44 0.06 -14.94
CA ASP A 144 7.16 -1.14 -15.38
C ASP A 144 8.18 -1.52 -14.31
N ASP A 145 8.41 -2.81 -14.10
CA ASP A 145 9.16 -3.37 -12.97
C ASP A 145 8.62 -2.98 -11.58
N GLY A 146 7.43 -2.38 -11.50
CA GLY A 146 6.80 -2.00 -10.24
C GLY A 146 6.31 -3.21 -9.45
N PHE A 147 6.13 -3.02 -8.14
CA PHE A 147 5.61 -4.03 -7.23
C PHE A 147 4.15 -3.76 -6.87
N LEU A 148 3.32 -4.78 -7.00
CA LEU A 148 1.97 -4.81 -6.44
C LEU A 148 1.97 -5.71 -5.20
N ILE A 149 1.57 -5.16 -4.08
CA ILE A 149 1.45 -5.86 -2.81
C ILE A 149 -0.03 -5.93 -2.46
N ALA A 150 -0.53 -7.12 -2.18
CA ALA A 150 -1.91 -7.29 -1.73
C ALA A 150 -1.97 -8.04 -0.41
N GLU A 151 -2.76 -7.50 0.51
CA GLU A 151 -3.22 -8.21 1.68
C GLU A 151 -4.67 -8.64 1.46
N VAL A 152 -4.92 -9.94 1.42
CA VAL A 152 -6.24 -10.49 1.08
C VAL A 152 -6.60 -11.67 1.96
N GLU A 153 -7.88 -12.04 1.98
CA GLU A 153 -8.32 -13.26 2.64
C GLU A 153 -7.71 -14.49 1.98
N LYS A 154 -7.32 -15.48 2.79
CA LYS A 154 -6.75 -16.74 2.31
C LYS A 154 -7.69 -17.47 1.33
N SER A 155 -8.99 -17.33 1.50
CA SER A 155 -10.02 -17.94 0.64
C SER A 155 -10.15 -17.29 -0.73
N LEU A 156 -9.64 -16.06 -0.92
CA LEU A 156 -9.80 -15.33 -2.16
C LEU A 156 -8.96 -15.96 -3.28
N THR A 157 -9.61 -16.51 -4.30
CA THR A 157 -8.93 -17.03 -5.49
C THR A 157 -8.58 -15.88 -6.43
N ILE A 158 -7.28 -15.70 -6.68
CA ILE A 158 -6.74 -14.66 -7.55
C ILE A 158 -5.72 -15.33 -8.48
N ASN A 159 -5.82 -15.02 -9.77
CA ASN A 159 -4.80 -15.36 -10.75
C ASN A 159 -4.59 -14.16 -11.69
N PRO A 160 -3.88 -13.11 -11.25
CA PRO A 160 -3.65 -11.90 -12.05
C PRO A 160 -2.58 -12.09 -13.12
N ASP A 161 -1.71 -13.10 -12.98
CA ASP A 161 -0.54 -13.33 -13.80
C ASP A 161 -0.92 -13.44 -15.29
N ALA A 162 -1.96 -14.23 -15.59
CA ALA A 162 -2.42 -14.45 -16.97
C ALA A 162 -3.20 -13.25 -17.57
N GLN A 163 -3.73 -12.36 -16.73
CA GLN A 163 -4.62 -11.28 -17.18
C GLN A 163 -3.94 -9.91 -17.27
N TYR A 164 -2.90 -9.68 -16.46
CA TYR A 164 -2.33 -8.33 -16.26
C TYR A 164 -0.81 -8.26 -16.41
N ASP A 165 -0.21 -9.32 -16.95
CA ASP A 165 1.25 -9.39 -17.14
C ASP A 165 2.03 -9.18 -15.83
N LEU A 166 1.53 -9.79 -14.77
CA LEU A 166 2.12 -9.79 -13.45
C LEU A 166 2.77 -11.13 -13.17
N ARG A 167 3.96 -11.14 -12.57
CA ARG A 167 4.67 -12.32 -12.10
C ARG A 167 4.64 -12.35 -10.58
N LEU A 168 4.18 -13.47 -10.01
CA LEU A 168 4.17 -13.66 -8.56
C LEU A 168 5.61 -13.84 -8.05
N GLU A 169 6.04 -12.95 -7.17
CA GLU A 169 7.37 -12.94 -6.56
C GLU A 169 7.40 -13.58 -5.17
N ALA A 170 6.33 -13.40 -4.42
CA ALA A 170 6.23 -13.95 -3.08
C ALA A 170 4.79 -14.13 -2.64
N GLU A 171 4.58 -15.18 -1.86
CA GLU A 171 3.35 -15.41 -1.12
C GLU A 171 3.70 -15.77 0.33
N ARG A 172 2.95 -15.20 1.28
CA ARG A 172 3.05 -15.49 2.72
C ARG A 172 1.66 -15.60 3.31
N VAL A 173 1.44 -16.59 4.15
CA VAL A 173 0.15 -16.85 4.81
C VAL A 173 0.30 -16.63 6.31
N TYR A 174 -0.58 -15.82 6.88
CA TYR A 174 -0.65 -15.52 8.32
C TYR A 174 -2.09 -15.72 8.80
N GLY A 175 -2.38 -16.88 9.36
CA GLY A 175 -3.74 -17.25 9.75
C GLY A 175 -4.71 -17.22 8.56
N ASN A 176 -5.68 -16.33 8.59
CA ASN A 176 -6.67 -16.15 7.51
C ASN A 176 -6.26 -15.07 6.49
N THR A 177 -5.09 -14.47 6.64
CA THR A 177 -4.56 -13.44 5.75
C THR A 177 -3.51 -14.03 4.82
N ARG A 178 -3.51 -13.60 3.58
CA ARG A 178 -2.50 -13.90 2.57
C ARG A 178 -1.91 -12.61 2.03
N ILE A 179 -0.60 -12.51 2.09
CA ILE A 179 0.15 -11.40 1.47
C ILE A 179 0.78 -11.93 0.19
N LEU A 180 0.49 -11.26 -0.89
CA LEU A 180 0.98 -11.57 -2.23
C LEU A 180 1.77 -10.38 -2.75
N VAL A 181 2.87 -10.68 -3.40
CA VAL A 181 3.71 -9.65 -4.05
C VAL A 181 3.94 -10.06 -5.48
N TRP A 182 3.54 -9.20 -6.40
CA TRP A 182 3.79 -9.34 -7.83
C TRP A 182 4.70 -8.25 -8.33
N VAL A 183 5.40 -8.57 -9.40
CA VAL A 183 6.14 -7.62 -10.22
C VAL A 183 5.45 -7.53 -11.58
N LYS A 184 5.34 -6.33 -12.13
CA LYS A 184 4.88 -6.12 -13.49
C LYS A 184 6.02 -6.46 -14.45
N ASN A 185 5.76 -7.33 -15.43
CA ASN A 185 6.73 -7.60 -16.48
C ASN A 185 6.91 -6.35 -17.39
N VAL A 186 8.08 -6.23 -17.99
CA VAL A 186 8.44 -5.15 -18.96
C VAL A 186 7.96 -5.53 -20.35
#